data_409f6e5948391506667fbf811e9bbbfe
#
_entry.id   409f6e5948391506667fbf811e9bbbfe
#
_cell.length_a   1.000
_cell.length_b   1.000
_cell.length_c   1.000
_cell.angle_alpha   90.00
_cell.angle_beta   90.00
_cell.angle_gamma   90.00
#
_symmetry.space_group_name_H-M   'P 1'
#
loop_
_entity.id
_entity.type
_entity.pdbx_description
1 polymer ?
#
loop_
_entity_poly.entity_id
_entity_poly.type
_entity_poly.pdbx_seq_one_letter_code
_entity_poly.pdbx_strand_id
1 'polypeptide(L)'
;MKILLSLALVAGVFFGILPEIADFSKVWAAIVNMSWVEVGSLLVAGAWNIATYQFVVIAVLPGLSYWQAFVVGQSSTAISTTLPAGSALGVGVTYSMYSAWGRSGPEIALAAVLTGLWNNFIKLGLPIVALAVLAAQGKTDRGLIGAAVIGVLVLIAAVALFALMLRSSAFALRIGSGLGRVVSRLRAVVHKPPVD
;
A
#
# COMPACT_ATOMS: atom_id res chain seq x y z
N MET A 1 0.34 -5.51 29.37
CA MET A 1 -0.74 -4.53 29.19
C MET A 1 -0.92 -4.10 27.73
N LYS A 2 0.11 -3.59 27.03
CA LYS A 2 0.02 -3.14 25.61
C LYS A 2 -0.37 -4.25 24.63
N ILE A 3 0.16 -5.47 24.80
CA ILE A 3 -0.14 -6.63 23.95
C ILE A 3 -1.59 -7.09 24.14
N LEU A 4 -2.08 -7.14 25.36
CA LEU A 4 -3.46 -7.49 25.68
C LEU A 4 -4.46 -6.47 25.12
N LEU A 5 -4.12 -5.18 25.19
CA LEU A 5 -4.94 -4.12 24.60
C LEU A 5 -4.97 -4.22 23.07
N SER A 6 -3.82 -4.53 22.44
CA SER A 6 -3.72 -4.73 21.00
C SER A 6 -4.52 -5.96 20.55
N LEU A 7 -4.45 -7.06 21.29
CA LEU A 7 -5.23 -8.27 21.03
C LEU A 7 -6.73 -8.03 21.22
N ALA A 8 -7.12 -7.32 22.27
CA ALA A 8 -8.51 -6.96 22.52
C ALA A 8 -9.07 -6.04 21.42
N LEU A 9 -8.26 -5.08 20.93
CA LEU A 9 -8.64 -4.20 19.83
C LEU A 9 -8.78 -4.96 18.51
N VAL A 10 -7.84 -5.85 18.20
CA VAL A 10 -7.92 -6.74 17.03
C VAL A 10 -9.14 -7.65 17.12
N ALA A 11 -9.36 -8.30 18.27
CA ALA A 11 -10.55 -9.13 18.50
C ALA A 11 -11.85 -8.32 18.37
N GLY A 12 -11.91 -7.10 18.94
CA GLY A 12 -13.05 -6.20 18.82
C GLY A 12 -13.36 -5.80 17.38
N VAL A 13 -12.33 -5.56 16.57
CA VAL A 13 -12.50 -5.29 15.13
C VAL A 13 -12.96 -6.53 14.39
N PHE A 14 -12.34 -7.69 14.62
CA PHE A 14 -12.66 -8.92 13.87
C PHE A 14 -14.01 -9.54 14.27
N PHE A 15 -14.37 -9.48 15.53
CA PHE A 15 -15.61 -10.10 16.02
C PHE A 15 -16.75 -9.11 16.22
N GLY A 16 -16.45 -7.80 16.36
CA GLY A 16 -17.48 -6.77 16.54
C GLY A 16 -17.80 -6.01 15.27
N ILE A 17 -16.82 -5.42 14.63
CA ILE A 17 -17.01 -4.46 13.51
C ILE A 17 -17.06 -5.18 12.15
N LEU A 18 -16.18 -6.13 11.92
CA LEU A 18 -16.08 -6.82 10.61
C LEU A 18 -17.36 -7.59 10.24
N PRO A 19 -18.04 -8.33 11.16
CA PRO A 19 -19.28 -9.02 10.82
C PRO A 19 -20.44 -8.08 10.47
N GLU A 20 -20.44 -6.86 10.98
CA GLU A 20 -21.47 -5.86 10.65
C GLU A 20 -21.24 -5.22 9.26
N ILE A 21 -19.98 -5.16 8.82
CA ILE A 21 -19.62 -4.52 7.55
C ILE A 21 -19.48 -5.55 6.43
N ALA A 22 -18.97 -6.75 6.74
CA ALA A 22 -18.74 -7.82 5.79
C ALA A 22 -19.63 -9.01 6.09
N ASP A 23 -20.59 -9.28 5.22
CA ASP A 23 -21.42 -10.49 5.27
C ASP A 23 -20.59 -11.67 4.76
N PHE A 24 -19.90 -12.34 5.67
CA PHE A 24 -19.05 -13.50 5.35
C PHE A 24 -19.83 -14.63 4.66
N SER A 25 -21.14 -14.74 4.88
CA SER A 25 -21.97 -15.73 4.23
C SER A 25 -22.10 -15.44 2.73
N LYS A 26 -22.25 -14.17 2.36
CA LYS A 26 -22.26 -13.72 0.95
C LYS A 26 -20.90 -13.89 0.29
N VAL A 27 -19.82 -13.60 1.01
CA VAL A 27 -18.45 -13.81 0.49
C VAL A 27 -18.22 -15.29 0.22
N TRP A 28 -18.58 -16.15 1.18
CA TRP A 28 -18.46 -17.60 1.01
C TRP A 28 -19.34 -18.12 -0.13
N ALA A 29 -20.59 -17.69 -0.19
CA ALA A 29 -21.49 -18.03 -1.30
C ALA A 29 -20.95 -17.58 -2.67
N ALA A 30 -20.34 -16.39 -2.74
CA ALA A 30 -19.70 -15.93 -3.97
C ALA A 30 -18.52 -16.84 -4.37
N ILE A 31 -17.67 -17.23 -3.43
CA ILE A 31 -16.51 -18.11 -3.69
C ILE A 31 -16.98 -19.50 -4.18
N VAL A 32 -17.95 -20.08 -3.50
CA VAL A 32 -18.45 -21.44 -3.83
C VAL A 32 -19.17 -21.45 -5.19
N ASN A 33 -19.82 -20.36 -5.56
CA ASN A 33 -20.53 -20.23 -6.85
C ASN A 33 -19.61 -19.79 -8.01
N MET A 34 -18.32 -19.53 -7.77
CA MET A 34 -17.39 -19.20 -8.84
C MET A 34 -17.18 -20.38 -9.77
N SER A 35 -17.27 -20.11 -11.06
CA SER A 35 -16.91 -21.07 -12.10
C SER A 35 -15.39 -21.32 -12.11
N TRP A 36 -14.97 -22.47 -12.59
CA TRP A 36 -13.55 -22.80 -12.75
C TRP A 36 -12.80 -21.80 -13.64
N VAL A 37 -13.49 -21.18 -14.60
CA VAL A 37 -12.93 -20.12 -15.46
C VAL A 37 -12.64 -18.86 -14.65
N GLU A 38 -13.55 -18.45 -13.76
CA GLU A 38 -13.35 -17.30 -12.88
C GLU A 38 -12.21 -17.55 -11.90
N VAL A 39 -12.19 -18.71 -11.25
CA VAL A 39 -11.07 -19.09 -10.35
C VAL A 39 -9.75 -19.11 -11.12
N GLY A 40 -9.72 -19.74 -12.31
CA GLY A 40 -8.53 -19.79 -13.16
C GLY A 40 -8.06 -18.39 -13.59
N SER A 41 -8.96 -17.51 -13.99
CA SER A 41 -8.64 -16.14 -14.39
C SER A 41 -8.06 -15.32 -13.23
N LEU A 42 -8.61 -15.48 -12.01
CA LEU A 42 -8.08 -14.83 -10.80
C LEU A 42 -6.68 -15.35 -10.44
N LEU A 43 -6.45 -16.65 -10.54
CA LEU A 43 -5.14 -17.25 -10.30
C LEU A 43 -4.10 -16.74 -11.30
N VAL A 44 -4.45 -16.68 -12.59
CA VAL A 44 -3.57 -16.15 -13.64
C VAL A 44 -3.30 -14.66 -13.40
N ALA A 45 -4.32 -13.87 -13.09
CA ALA A 45 -4.15 -12.44 -12.80
C ALA A 45 -3.30 -12.21 -11.55
N GLY A 46 -3.48 -13.01 -10.50
CA GLY A 46 -2.68 -12.95 -9.28
C GLY A 46 -1.22 -13.33 -9.54
N ALA A 47 -0.97 -14.42 -10.27
CA ALA A 47 0.37 -14.85 -10.65
C ALA A 47 1.07 -13.79 -11.53
N TRP A 48 0.34 -13.23 -12.49
CA TRP A 48 0.81 -12.13 -13.33
C TRP A 48 1.19 -10.89 -12.51
N ASN A 49 0.34 -10.50 -11.56
CA ASN A 49 0.61 -9.37 -10.67
C ASN A 49 1.88 -9.60 -9.85
N ILE A 50 2.02 -10.78 -9.22
CA ILE A 50 3.21 -11.14 -8.45
C ILE A 50 4.46 -11.13 -9.35
N ALA A 51 4.37 -11.70 -10.55
CA ALA A 51 5.50 -11.75 -11.47
C ALA A 51 5.93 -10.37 -11.98
N THR A 52 4.97 -9.53 -12.36
CA THR A 52 5.26 -8.21 -12.94
C THR A 52 5.72 -7.19 -11.90
N TYR A 53 5.30 -7.32 -10.64
CA TYR A 53 5.70 -6.42 -9.57
C TYR A 53 7.22 -6.39 -9.35
N GLN A 54 7.92 -7.51 -9.61
CA GLN A 54 9.37 -7.60 -9.45
C GLN A 54 10.12 -6.64 -10.39
N PHE A 55 9.56 -6.36 -11.57
CA PHE A 55 10.17 -5.39 -12.50
C PHE A 55 10.16 -3.95 -11.95
N VAL A 56 9.14 -3.58 -11.17
CA VAL A 56 9.11 -2.29 -10.47
C VAL A 56 10.26 -2.21 -9.46
N VAL A 57 10.46 -3.26 -8.67
CA VAL A 57 11.53 -3.33 -7.68
C VAL A 57 12.91 -3.24 -8.33
N ILE A 58 13.13 -3.97 -9.43
CA ILE A 58 14.39 -3.96 -10.19
C ILE A 58 14.64 -2.58 -10.82
N ALA A 59 13.60 -1.93 -11.34
CA ALA A 59 13.72 -0.60 -11.93
C ALA A 59 14.12 0.47 -10.91
N VAL A 60 13.66 0.33 -9.67
CA VAL A 60 13.94 1.26 -8.58
C VAL A 60 15.27 0.97 -7.89
N LEU A 61 15.70 -0.28 -7.85
CA LEU A 61 16.98 -0.70 -7.28
C LEU A 61 17.77 -1.54 -8.32
N PRO A 62 18.41 -0.86 -9.30
CA PRO A 62 19.11 -1.54 -10.39
C PRO A 62 20.21 -2.47 -9.89
N GLY A 63 20.39 -3.60 -10.59
CA GLY A 63 21.39 -4.62 -10.26
C GLY A 63 20.89 -5.70 -9.28
N LEU A 64 19.61 -5.68 -8.91
CA LEU A 64 18.95 -6.84 -8.32
C LEU A 64 18.59 -7.85 -9.42
N SER A 65 18.77 -9.15 -9.13
CA SER A 65 18.18 -10.19 -9.95
C SER A 65 16.65 -10.28 -9.71
N TYR A 66 15.94 -10.84 -10.69
CA TYR A 66 14.50 -11.08 -10.55
C TYR A 66 14.17 -11.91 -9.30
N TRP A 67 14.95 -12.96 -9.05
CA TRP A 67 14.75 -13.82 -7.88
C TRP A 67 15.03 -13.13 -6.55
N GLN A 68 16.01 -12.24 -6.50
CA GLN A 68 16.26 -11.42 -5.31
C GLN A 68 15.06 -10.52 -5.01
N ALA A 69 14.56 -9.81 -6.03
CA ALA A 69 13.35 -8.98 -5.89
C ALA A 69 12.14 -9.82 -5.43
N PHE A 70 11.95 -11.00 -6.04
CA PHE A 70 10.86 -11.91 -5.70
C PHE A 70 10.95 -12.40 -4.24
N VAL A 71 12.11 -12.91 -3.83
CA VAL A 71 12.31 -13.46 -2.48
C VAL A 71 12.10 -12.38 -1.41
N VAL A 72 12.65 -11.17 -1.61
CA VAL A 72 12.41 -10.06 -0.67
C VAL A 72 10.93 -9.70 -0.61
N GLY A 73 10.28 -9.56 -1.75
CA GLY A 73 8.87 -9.21 -1.82
C GLY A 73 7.98 -10.21 -1.10
N GLN A 74 8.17 -11.51 -1.36
CA GLN A 74 7.36 -12.55 -0.73
C GLN A 74 7.69 -12.71 0.77
N SER A 75 8.96 -12.64 1.17
CA SER A 75 9.37 -12.72 2.57
C SER A 75 8.81 -11.55 3.38
N SER A 76 8.94 -10.33 2.85
CA SER A 76 8.41 -9.13 3.49
C SER A 76 6.89 -9.19 3.61
N THR A 77 6.18 -9.62 2.58
CA THR A 77 4.73 -9.78 2.59
C THR A 77 4.29 -10.84 3.60
N ALA A 78 4.92 -12.01 3.60
CA ALA A 78 4.61 -13.07 4.54
C ALA A 78 4.76 -12.60 6.00
N ILE A 79 5.87 -11.94 6.32
CA ILE A 79 6.11 -11.40 7.67
C ILE A 79 5.12 -10.29 8.02
N SER A 80 4.84 -9.40 7.07
CA SER A 80 3.92 -8.27 7.29
C SER A 80 2.49 -8.71 7.57
N THR A 81 2.08 -9.85 7.02
CA THR A 81 0.70 -10.35 7.15
C THR A 81 0.52 -11.36 8.27
N THR A 82 1.58 -12.05 8.70
CA THR A 82 1.48 -13.15 9.68
C THR A 82 1.88 -12.75 11.09
N LEU A 83 2.72 -11.73 11.27
CA LEU A 83 3.26 -11.38 12.58
C LEU A 83 2.64 -10.10 13.17
N PRO A 84 2.46 -10.03 14.51
CA PRO A 84 2.14 -8.78 15.18
C PRO A 84 3.23 -7.73 14.91
N ALA A 85 2.85 -6.49 14.62
CA ALA A 85 3.74 -5.44 14.13
C ALA A 85 4.46 -5.80 12.79
N GLY A 86 3.90 -6.73 12.02
CA GLY A 86 4.48 -7.33 10.83
C GLY A 86 4.92 -6.32 9.78
N SER A 87 4.23 -5.19 9.62
CA SER A 87 4.64 -4.14 8.68
C SER A 87 6.03 -3.57 9.00
N ALA A 88 6.33 -3.32 10.28
CA ALA A 88 7.66 -2.84 10.70
C ALA A 88 8.72 -3.94 10.55
N LEU A 89 8.37 -5.18 10.88
CA LEU A 89 9.26 -6.34 10.73
C LEU A 89 9.53 -6.62 9.23
N GLY A 90 8.53 -6.53 8.36
CA GLY A 90 8.69 -6.68 6.92
C GLY A 90 9.64 -5.65 6.32
N VAL A 91 9.55 -4.38 6.75
CA VAL A 91 10.52 -3.35 6.37
C VAL A 91 11.93 -3.70 6.87
N GLY A 92 12.06 -4.17 8.11
CA GLY A 92 13.34 -4.59 8.68
C GLY A 92 13.97 -5.75 7.90
N VAL A 93 13.17 -6.75 7.51
CA VAL A 93 13.64 -7.88 6.68
C VAL A 93 14.06 -7.40 5.30
N THR A 94 13.26 -6.55 4.65
CA THR A 94 13.61 -5.95 3.37
C THR A 94 14.96 -5.23 3.43
N TYR A 95 15.14 -4.40 4.46
CA TYR A 95 16.39 -3.69 4.69
C TYR A 95 17.57 -4.64 4.88
N SER A 96 17.43 -5.64 5.75
CA SER A 96 18.50 -6.59 6.05
C SER A 96 18.91 -7.42 4.83
N MET A 97 17.95 -7.86 4.01
CA MET A 97 18.23 -8.64 2.80
C MET A 97 18.95 -7.79 1.74
N TYR A 98 18.50 -6.56 1.49
CA TYR A 98 19.18 -5.68 0.55
C TYR A 98 20.58 -5.31 1.03
N SER A 99 20.77 -5.04 2.33
CA SER A 99 22.07 -4.77 2.92
C SER A 99 23.02 -5.98 2.80
N ALA A 100 22.52 -7.20 3.01
CA ALA A 100 23.30 -8.42 2.84
C ALA A 100 23.77 -8.62 1.38
N TRP A 101 23.08 -8.04 0.41
CA TRP A 101 23.48 -8.03 -1.00
C TRP A 101 24.28 -6.77 -1.40
N GLY A 102 24.82 -6.06 -0.42
CA GLY A 102 25.74 -4.95 -0.62
C GLY A 102 25.06 -3.63 -1.01
N ARG A 103 23.74 -3.49 -0.82
CA ARG A 103 23.06 -2.23 -1.08
C ARG A 103 23.24 -1.25 0.08
N SER A 104 23.53 0.00 -0.24
CA SER A 104 23.72 1.05 0.76
C SER A 104 22.37 1.47 1.38
N GLY A 105 22.40 1.94 2.63
CA GLY A 105 21.21 2.42 3.32
C GLY A 105 20.43 3.50 2.55
N PRO A 106 21.09 4.53 1.98
CA PRO A 106 20.41 5.52 1.14
C PRO A 106 19.73 4.95 -0.11
N GLU A 107 20.34 3.98 -0.80
CA GLU A 107 19.72 3.32 -1.95
C GLU A 107 18.47 2.55 -1.54
N ILE A 108 18.53 1.82 -0.43
CA ILE A 108 17.37 1.07 0.11
C ILE A 108 16.25 2.02 0.49
N ALA A 109 16.56 3.12 1.17
CA ALA A 109 15.58 4.12 1.56
C ALA A 109 14.92 4.78 0.34
N LEU A 110 15.70 5.16 -0.67
CA LEU A 110 15.18 5.71 -1.91
C LEU A 110 14.28 4.70 -2.64
N ALA A 111 14.71 3.44 -2.74
CA ALA A 111 13.91 2.37 -3.33
C ALA A 111 12.59 2.19 -2.62
N ALA A 112 12.58 2.16 -1.29
CA ALA A 112 11.37 2.03 -0.49
C ALA A 112 10.38 3.19 -0.73
N VAL A 113 10.88 4.44 -0.80
CA VAL A 113 10.07 5.61 -1.09
C VAL A 113 9.47 5.54 -2.51
N LEU A 114 10.29 5.26 -3.51
CA LEU A 114 9.84 5.21 -4.92
C LEU A 114 8.84 4.08 -5.15
N THR A 115 9.10 2.89 -4.61
CA THR A 115 8.18 1.74 -4.67
C THR A 115 6.87 2.04 -3.96
N GLY A 116 6.93 2.67 -2.78
CA GLY A 116 5.75 3.09 -2.03
C GLY A 116 4.90 4.11 -2.80
N LEU A 117 5.52 5.12 -3.40
CA LEU A 117 4.85 6.11 -4.24
C LEU A 117 4.17 5.46 -5.45
N TRP A 118 4.89 4.61 -6.18
CA TRP A 118 4.36 3.89 -7.33
C TRP A 118 3.15 3.03 -6.96
N ASN A 119 3.25 2.30 -5.86
CA ASN A 119 2.17 1.47 -5.36
C ASN A 119 0.92 2.28 -4.98
N ASN A 120 1.11 3.49 -4.40
CA ASN A 120 0.00 4.39 -4.11
C ASN A 120 -0.66 4.94 -5.38
N PHE A 121 0.12 5.29 -6.41
CA PHE A 121 -0.46 5.73 -7.70
C PHE A 121 -1.28 4.62 -8.36
N ILE A 122 -0.81 3.37 -8.34
CA ILE A 122 -1.59 2.24 -8.86
C ILE A 122 -2.88 2.05 -8.06
N LYS A 123 -2.82 2.09 -6.73
CA LYS A 123 -4.01 1.96 -5.87
C LYS A 123 -5.04 3.06 -6.09
N LEU A 124 -4.60 4.28 -6.35
CA LEU A 124 -5.49 5.40 -6.70
C LEU A 124 -6.03 5.28 -8.14
N GLY A 125 -5.25 4.73 -9.05
CA GLY A 125 -5.64 4.56 -10.45
C GLY A 125 -6.62 3.40 -10.70
N LEU A 126 -6.49 2.30 -9.96
CA LEU A 126 -7.33 1.11 -10.14
C LEU A 126 -8.84 1.37 -10.04
N PRO A 127 -9.36 2.09 -9.02
CA PRO A 127 -10.78 2.43 -8.96
C PRO A 127 -11.27 3.23 -10.15
N ILE A 128 -10.42 4.10 -10.69
CA ILE A 128 -10.74 4.92 -11.87
C ILE A 128 -10.92 4.04 -13.10
N VAL A 129 -9.98 3.10 -13.31
CA VAL A 129 -10.08 2.12 -14.41
C VAL A 129 -11.31 1.25 -14.25
N ALA A 130 -11.58 0.75 -13.04
CA ALA A 130 -12.76 -0.06 -12.75
C ALA A 130 -14.06 0.71 -13.06
N LEU A 131 -14.16 1.98 -12.65
CA LEU A 131 -15.30 2.83 -12.92
C LEU A 131 -15.47 3.13 -14.43
N ALA A 132 -14.37 3.33 -15.15
CA ALA A 132 -14.40 3.52 -16.60
C ALA A 132 -14.94 2.27 -17.33
N VAL A 133 -14.52 1.07 -16.89
CA VAL A 133 -15.03 -0.19 -17.42
C VAL A 133 -16.52 -0.38 -17.12
N LEU A 134 -16.96 -0.06 -15.89
CA LEU A 134 -18.39 -0.11 -15.53
C LEU A 134 -19.23 0.88 -16.33
N ALA A 135 -18.69 2.08 -16.56
CA ALA A 135 -19.35 3.09 -17.39
C ALA A 135 -19.51 2.61 -18.83
N ALA A 136 -18.47 2.00 -19.41
CA ALA A 136 -18.53 1.43 -20.76
C ALA A 136 -19.55 0.29 -20.89
N GLN A 137 -19.85 -0.41 -19.80
CA GLN A 137 -20.87 -1.46 -19.74
C GLN A 137 -22.31 -0.93 -19.50
N GLY A 138 -22.50 0.39 -19.39
CA GLY A 138 -23.80 1.01 -19.08
C GLY A 138 -24.32 0.75 -17.66
N LYS A 139 -23.46 0.26 -16.75
CA LYS A 139 -23.82 -0.11 -15.37
C LYS A 139 -23.51 0.98 -14.33
N THR A 140 -23.38 2.23 -14.78
CA THR A 140 -23.05 3.36 -13.90
C THR A 140 -24.25 4.24 -13.63
N ASP A 141 -24.43 4.60 -12.36
CA ASP A 141 -25.30 5.70 -11.97
C ASP A 141 -24.51 7.03 -11.92
N ARG A 142 -25.26 8.16 -11.76
CA ARG A 142 -24.65 9.50 -11.69
C ARG A 142 -23.70 9.67 -10.51
N GLY A 143 -23.91 8.95 -9.41
CA GLY A 143 -23.08 9.01 -8.22
C GLY A 143 -21.70 8.37 -8.47
N LEU A 144 -21.67 7.23 -9.15
CA LEU A 144 -20.43 6.55 -9.52
C LEU A 144 -19.60 7.35 -10.52
N ILE A 145 -20.25 8.03 -11.48
CA ILE A 145 -19.55 8.92 -12.41
C ILE A 145 -18.92 10.10 -11.66
N GLY A 146 -19.66 10.71 -10.71
CA GLY A 146 -19.13 11.77 -9.86
C GLY A 146 -17.91 11.32 -9.05
N ALA A 147 -17.96 10.14 -8.43
CA ALA A 147 -16.86 9.56 -7.70
C ALA A 147 -15.63 9.30 -8.61
N ALA A 148 -15.85 8.83 -9.84
CA ALA A 148 -14.79 8.63 -10.82
C ALA A 148 -14.09 9.95 -11.18
N VAL A 149 -14.85 11.00 -11.46
CA VAL A 149 -14.31 12.33 -11.79
C VAL A 149 -13.47 12.87 -10.65
N ILE A 150 -13.98 12.80 -9.40
CA ILE A 150 -13.21 13.20 -8.22
C ILE A 150 -11.93 12.39 -8.08
N GLY A 151 -12.00 11.08 -8.27
CA GLY A 151 -10.83 10.19 -8.23
C GLY A 151 -9.76 10.57 -9.26
N VAL A 152 -10.16 10.86 -10.51
CA VAL A 152 -9.27 11.33 -11.57
C VAL A 152 -8.61 12.66 -11.18
N LEU A 153 -9.39 13.61 -10.68
CA LEU A 153 -8.86 14.92 -10.26
C LEU A 153 -7.85 14.78 -9.12
N VAL A 154 -8.13 13.92 -8.14
CA VAL A 154 -7.19 13.63 -7.04
C VAL A 154 -5.93 12.98 -7.56
N LEU A 155 -6.03 12.03 -8.49
CA LEU A 155 -4.87 11.39 -9.10
C LEU A 155 -4.02 12.39 -9.89
N ILE A 156 -4.63 13.23 -10.73
CA ILE A 156 -3.93 14.28 -11.48
C ILE A 156 -3.23 15.25 -10.52
N ALA A 157 -3.91 15.69 -9.46
CA ALA A 157 -3.33 16.57 -8.45
C ALA A 157 -2.14 15.91 -7.74
N ALA A 158 -2.23 14.63 -7.39
CA ALA A 158 -1.15 13.87 -6.76
C ALA A 158 0.06 13.73 -7.69
N VAL A 159 -0.17 13.39 -8.97
CA VAL A 159 0.90 13.30 -9.99
C VAL A 159 1.54 14.67 -10.24
N ALA A 160 0.74 15.72 -10.37
CA ALA A 160 1.24 17.08 -10.57
C ALA A 160 2.07 17.56 -9.38
N LEU A 161 1.58 17.32 -8.15
CA LEU A 161 2.31 17.65 -6.92
C LEU A 161 3.67 16.92 -6.87
N PHE A 162 3.67 15.64 -7.19
CA PHE A 162 4.89 14.85 -7.21
C PHE A 162 5.87 15.32 -8.30
N ALA A 163 5.38 15.62 -9.50
CA ALA A 163 6.18 16.17 -10.58
C ALA A 163 6.80 17.54 -10.20
N LEU A 164 6.03 18.39 -9.50
CA LEU A 164 6.54 19.66 -8.96
C LEU A 164 7.61 19.46 -7.89
N MET A 165 7.45 18.47 -7.01
CA MET A 165 8.48 18.12 -6.01
C MET A 165 9.77 17.65 -6.67
N LEU A 166 9.69 16.87 -7.73
CA LEU A 166 10.88 16.42 -8.49
C LEU A 166 11.56 17.57 -9.26
N ARG A 167 10.78 18.53 -9.75
CA ARG A 167 11.31 19.67 -10.50
C ARG A 167 11.94 20.77 -9.65
N SER A 168 11.57 20.89 -8.38
CA SER A 168 11.96 21.98 -7.50
C SER A 168 12.40 21.50 -6.13
N SER A 169 13.71 21.48 -5.88
CA SER A 169 14.28 21.17 -4.56
C SER A 169 13.77 22.12 -3.47
N ALA A 170 13.55 23.41 -3.81
CA ALA A 170 13.01 24.40 -2.89
C ALA A 170 11.56 24.08 -2.49
N PHE A 171 10.75 23.57 -3.40
CA PHE A 171 9.38 23.14 -3.14
C PHE A 171 9.33 21.87 -2.28
N ALA A 172 10.20 20.89 -2.59
CA ALA A 172 10.35 19.67 -1.78
C ALA A 172 10.76 19.98 -0.34
N LEU A 173 11.70 20.91 -0.15
CA LEU A 173 12.13 21.36 1.19
C LEU A 173 11.00 22.09 1.94
N ARG A 174 10.19 22.90 1.29
CA ARG A 174 9.03 23.58 1.91
C ARG A 174 7.98 22.57 2.40
N ILE A 175 7.66 21.58 1.59
CA ILE A 175 6.72 20.52 1.99
C ILE A 175 7.33 19.67 3.11
N GLY A 176 8.60 19.26 2.99
CA GLY A 176 9.31 18.49 4.00
C GLY A 176 9.37 19.22 5.36
N SER A 177 9.68 20.52 5.36
CA SER A 177 9.69 21.35 6.57
C SER A 177 8.29 21.57 7.16
N GLY A 178 7.25 21.63 6.29
CA GLY A 178 5.85 21.68 6.72
C GLY A 178 5.42 20.41 7.43
N LEU A 179 5.68 19.26 6.83
CA LEU A 179 5.41 17.94 7.42
C LEU A 179 6.23 17.71 8.70
N GLY A 180 7.50 18.09 8.70
CA GLY A 180 8.36 18.01 9.89
C GLY A 180 7.79 18.79 11.08
N ARG A 181 7.22 19.98 10.84
CA ARG A 181 6.54 20.77 11.89
C ARG A 181 5.26 20.11 12.41
N VAL A 182 4.49 19.49 11.54
CA VAL A 182 3.29 18.73 11.95
C VAL A 182 3.69 17.53 12.81
N VAL A 183 4.67 16.75 12.35
CA VAL A 183 5.18 15.58 13.09
C VAL A 183 5.78 15.98 14.44
N SER A 184 6.55 17.08 14.50
CA SER A 184 7.11 17.56 15.76
C SER A 184 6.04 18.04 16.74
N ARG A 185 4.97 18.70 16.25
CA ARG A 185 3.81 19.07 17.08
C ARG A 185 3.05 17.84 17.60
N LEU A 186 2.83 16.82 16.76
CA LEU A 186 2.21 15.58 17.19
C LEU A 186 3.08 14.83 18.22
N ARG A 187 4.40 14.79 18.04
CA ARG A 187 5.32 14.25 19.04
C ARG A 187 5.27 15.02 20.36
N ALA A 188 5.22 16.34 20.33
CA ALA A 188 5.13 17.17 21.53
C ALA A 188 3.81 16.93 22.30
N VAL A 189 2.72 16.57 21.62
CA VAL A 189 1.45 16.22 22.26
C VAL A 189 1.50 14.83 22.89
N VAL A 190 2.22 13.87 22.27
CA VAL A 190 2.33 12.49 22.77
C VAL A 190 3.37 12.35 23.89
N HIS A 191 4.40 13.20 23.92
CA HIS A 191 5.48 13.20 24.90
C HIS A 191 5.34 14.36 25.91
N LYS A 192 4.15 14.64 26.41
CA LYS A 192 4.05 15.45 27.65
C LYS A 192 4.60 14.62 28.80
N PRO A 193 5.63 15.12 29.55
CA PRO A 193 6.04 14.47 30.79
C PRO A 193 4.86 14.47 31.76
N PRO A 194 4.76 13.45 32.64
CA PRO A 194 3.76 13.49 33.71
C PRO A 194 3.93 14.75 34.52
N VAL A 195 2.81 15.43 34.74
CA VAL A 195 2.78 16.57 35.66
C VAL A 195 2.91 16.00 37.08
N ASP A 196 3.95 16.36 37.78
CA ASP A 196 4.13 16.07 39.22
C ASP A 196 2.97 16.64 40.04
#